data_566fdae4b17b5f06bc91a052ae896849
#
_entry.id   566fdae4b17b5f06bc91a052ae896849
#
_cell.length_a   1.000
_cell.length_b   1.000
_cell.length_c   1.000
_cell.angle_alpha   90.00
_cell.angle_beta   90.00
_cell.angle_gamma   90.00
#
_symmetry.space_group_name_H-M   'P 1'
#
loop_
_entity.id
_entity.type
_entity.pdbx_description
1 polymer ?
#
loop_
_entity_poly.entity_id
_entity_poly.type
_entity_poly.pdbx_seq_one_letter_code
_entity_poly.pdbx_strand_id
1 'polypeptide(L)'
;MDELLKYRQKITGWTIFLVAISVAAIVIMLAAAPNFGKNSYALILLLIIVAQILVASKIGMMGSKITSIYMKAEEEHAAVSQITDDQYEKEVDQKMKETSDSGFNLKELLDKTGKNSDWKSFGDALLYAFSKQMDVAVGIVFKCDDDEFNSVATFAYYNNESPRSFKLGEGLSGQVAKDRKPMFLNDLPSKSLMIVSGLGQIEVNNLAIIPILKDDNAVGLIEIATFKPFENGFVNKIDEISNAIGGITPQ
;
A
#
# COMPACT_ATOMS: atom_id res chain seq x y z
N MET A 1 2.38 7.21 17.50
CA MET A 1 3.69 7.47 16.87
C MET A 1 4.46 8.57 17.59
N ASP A 2 3.87 9.75 17.85
CA ASP A 2 4.56 10.91 18.46
C ASP A 2 5.07 10.69 19.89
N GLU A 3 4.38 9.95 20.71
CA GLU A 3 4.84 9.66 22.08
C GLU A 3 6.10 8.78 22.12
N LEU A 4 6.18 7.78 21.26
CA LEU A 4 7.36 6.92 21.14
C LEU A 4 8.60 7.69 20.66
N LEU A 5 8.41 8.60 19.71
CA LEU A 5 9.50 9.49 19.26
C LEU A 5 9.99 10.40 20.38
N LYS A 6 9.09 10.96 21.19
CA LYS A 6 9.45 11.78 22.38
C LYS A 6 10.24 10.97 23.42
N TYR A 7 9.84 9.72 23.70
CA TYR A 7 10.58 8.86 24.64
C TYR A 7 11.95 8.47 24.09
N ARG A 8 12.05 8.14 22.81
CA ARG A 8 13.32 7.82 22.13
C ARG A 8 14.29 9.00 22.18
N GLN A 9 13.84 10.22 21.88
CA GLN A 9 14.66 11.43 21.98
C GLN A 9 15.13 11.69 23.42
N LYS A 10 14.27 11.49 24.41
CA LYS A 10 14.64 11.63 25.83
C LYS A 10 15.70 10.62 26.25
N ILE A 11 15.56 9.34 25.88
CA ILE A 11 16.57 8.30 26.18
C ILE A 11 17.91 8.65 25.56
N THR A 12 17.91 9.05 24.27
CA THR A 12 19.14 9.47 23.59
C THR A 12 19.78 10.68 24.27
N GLY A 13 18.99 11.67 24.69
CA GLY A 13 19.49 12.83 25.45
C GLY A 13 20.14 12.42 26.77
N TRP A 14 19.51 11.52 27.55
CA TRP A 14 20.05 11.04 28.82
C TRP A 14 21.31 10.17 28.67
N THR A 15 21.42 9.37 27.61
CA THR A 15 22.64 8.60 27.30
C THR A 15 23.82 9.51 26.94
N ILE A 16 23.59 10.52 26.11
CA ILE A 16 24.62 11.53 25.77
C ILE A 16 25.06 12.28 27.04
N PHE A 17 24.14 12.67 27.89
CA PHE A 17 24.43 13.34 29.15
C PHE A 17 25.27 12.47 30.12
N LEU A 18 24.99 11.18 30.19
CA LEU A 18 25.74 10.22 30.99
C LEU A 18 27.20 10.09 30.50
N VAL A 19 27.38 10.00 29.17
CA VAL A 19 28.73 9.96 28.57
C VAL A 19 29.48 11.26 28.82
N ALA A 20 28.84 12.42 28.68
CA ALA A 20 29.45 13.72 28.92
C ALA A 20 29.91 13.88 30.39
N ILE A 21 29.09 13.47 31.37
CA ILE A 21 29.46 13.47 32.77
C ILE A 21 30.65 12.55 33.04
N SER A 22 30.69 11.36 32.43
CA SER A 22 31.81 10.41 32.59
C SER A 22 33.12 10.99 32.06
N VAL A 23 33.07 11.61 30.88
CA VAL A 23 34.28 12.27 30.29
C VAL A 23 34.74 13.47 31.15
N ALA A 24 33.81 14.33 31.57
CA ALA A 24 34.14 15.48 32.43
C ALA A 24 34.75 15.04 33.77
N ALA A 25 34.25 13.98 34.36
CA ALA A 25 34.80 13.40 35.58
C ALA A 25 36.21 12.88 35.43
N ILE A 26 36.52 12.20 34.32
CA ILE A 26 37.86 11.73 34.00
C ILE A 26 38.84 12.91 33.82
N VAL A 27 38.41 13.97 33.11
CA VAL A 27 39.24 15.17 32.90
C VAL A 27 39.55 15.89 34.23
N ILE A 28 38.52 16.05 35.07
CA ILE A 28 38.68 16.67 36.42
C ILE A 28 39.65 15.83 37.29
N MET A 29 39.51 14.50 37.24
CA MET A 29 40.39 13.58 37.99
C MET A 29 41.85 13.69 37.51
N LEU A 30 42.09 13.78 36.23
CA LEU A 30 43.42 13.96 35.64
C LEU A 30 44.03 15.34 36.00
N ALA A 31 43.22 16.39 35.94
CA ALA A 31 43.68 17.76 36.21
C ALA A 31 43.95 17.99 37.72
N ALA A 32 43.22 17.33 38.58
CA ALA A 32 43.38 17.46 40.04
C ALA A 32 44.42 16.52 40.65
N ALA A 33 44.99 15.59 39.84
CA ALA A 33 45.90 14.56 40.31
C ALA A 33 47.08 15.04 41.19
N PRO A 34 47.75 16.18 40.93
CA PRO A 34 48.86 16.62 41.75
C PRO A 34 48.50 17.24 43.10
N ASN A 35 47.22 17.62 43.32
CA ASN A 35 46.83 18.47 44.46
C ASN A 35 45.92 17.78 45.48
N PHE A 36 45.51 16.53 45.28
CA PHE A 36 44.59 15.82 46.14
C PHE A 36 45.20 14.61 46.85
N GLY A 37 44.91 14.47 48.17
CA GLY A 37 45.30 13.28 48.93
C GLY A 37 44.49 12.03 48.50
N LYS A 38 45.05 10.82 48.73
CA LYS A 38 44.45 9.54 48.32
C LYS A 38 42.97 9.35 48.69
N ASN A 39 42.53 9.89 49.82
CA ASN A 39 41.09 9.75 50.28
C ASN A 39 40.12 10.63 49.50
N SER A 40 40.56 11.76 48.95
CA SER A 40 39.71 12.65 48.15
C SER A 40 39.33 12.05 46.81
N TYR A 41 40.18 11.26 46.20
CA TYR A 41 39.87 10.53 44.93
C TYR A 41 38.77 9.50 45.13
N ALA A 42 38.78 8.79 46.28
CA ALA A 42 37.77 7.77 46.56
C ALA A 42 36.39 8.40 46.69
N LEU A 43 36.29 9.58 47.34
CA LEU A 43 35.01 10.34 47.45
C LEU A 43 34.48 10.83 46.12
N ILE A 44 35.35 11.38 45.27
CA ILE A 44 34.98 11.85 43.93
C ILE A 44 34.49 10.68 43.08
N LEU A 45 35.21 9.55 43.07
CA LEU A 45 34.86 8.35 42.34
C LEU A 45 33.52 7.76 42.79
N LEU A 46 33.24 7.76 44.10
CA LEU A 46 31.97 7.32 44.67
C LEU A 46 30.82 8.21 44.23
N LEU A 47 31.00 9.54 44.21
CA LEU A 47 29.95 10.47 43.70
C LEU A 47 29.65 10.26 42.21
N ILE A 48 30.66 10.00 41.41
CA ILE A 48 30.50 9.69 39.96
C ILE A 48 29.72 8.40 39.79
N ILE A 49 30.05 7.33 40.52
CA ILE A 49 29.32 6.05 40.46
C ILE A 49 27.85 6.23 40.88
N VAL A 50 27.58 6.97 41.94
CA VAL A 50 26.21 7.25 42.38
C VAL A 50 25.41 8.02 41.32
N ALA A 51 26.03 9.04 40.70
CA ALA A 51 25.39 9.78 39.60
C ALA A 51 25.07 8.89 38.38
N GLN A 52 25.99 8.00 38.02
CA GLN A 52 25.78 7.06 36.92
C GLN A 52 24.65 6.07 37.22
N ILE A 53 24.56 5.55 38.45
CA ILE A 53 23.46 4.65 38.85
C ILE A 53 22.11 5.36 38.80
N LEU A 54 22.02 6.61 39.23
CA LEU A 54 20.79 7.39 39.18
C LEU A 54 20.32 7.63 37.70
N VAL A 55 21.23 7.94 36.82
CA VAL A 55 20.91 8.13 35.38
C VAL A 55 20.53 6.81 34.71
N ALA A 56 21.26 5.73 35.00
CA ALA A 56 20.94 4.40 34.50
C ALA A 56 19.53 3.92 34.97
N SER A 57 19.19 4.18 36.24
CA SER A 57 17.86 3.89 36.79
C SER A 57 16.75 4.66 36.06
N LYS A 58 16.96 5.93 35.73
CA LYS A 58 16.00 6.73 34.94
C LYS A 58 15.84 6.19 33.51
N ILE A 59 16.91 5.79 32.86
CA ILE A 59 16.88 5.16 31.53
C ILE A 59 16.10 3.84 31.59
N GLY A 60 16.34 3.01 32.60
CA GLY A 60 15.62 1.75 32.80
C GLY A 60 14.09 1.95 32.99
N MET A 61 13.70 2.93 33.81
CA MET A 61 12.27 3.28 33.95
C MET A 61 11.62 3.81 32.68
N MET A 62 12.38 4.52 31.84
CA MET A 62 11.88 4.98 30.55
C MET A 62 11.76 3.82 29.55
N GLY A 63 12.69 2.86 29.57
CA GLY A 63 12.64 1.64 28.77
C GLY A 63 11.41 0.79 29.11
N SER A 64 11.11 0.57 30.41
CA SER A 64 9.95 -0.20 30.84
C SER A 64 8.62 0.44 30.42
N LYS A 65 8.52 1.77 30.38
CA LYS A 65 7.35 2.49 29.85
C LYS A 65 7.15 2.28 28.37
N ILE A 66 8.23 2.27 27.59
CA ILE A 66 8.15 1.99 26.15
C ILE A 66 7.66 0.56 25.93
N THR A 67 8.21 -0.42 26.63
CA THR A 67 7.76 -1.82 26.55
C THR A 67 6.28 -1.97 26.92
N SER A 68 5.80 -1.27 27.95
CA SER A 68 4.39 -1.33 28.33
C SER A 68 3.45 -0.69 27.30
N ILE A 69 3.91 0.35 26.59
CA ILE A 69 3.14 0.96 25.48
C ILE A 69 3.06 0.01 24.28
N TYR A 70 4.17 -0.67 23.95
CA TYR A 70 4.16 -1.69 22.88
C TYR A 70 3.25 -2.87 23.22
N MET A 71 3.36 -3.42 24.42
CA MET A 71 2.51 -4.54 24.87
C MET A 71 1.04 -4.16 24.87
N LYS A 72 0.70 -2.95 25.30
CA LYS A 72 -0.69 -2.47 25.28
C LYS A 72 -1.22 -2.24 23.86
N ALA A 73 -0.38 -1.76 22.95
CA ALA A 73 -0.74 -1.62 21.53
C ALA A 73 -0.93 -2.99 20.85
N GLU A 74 -0.12 -3.98 21.24
CA GLU A 74 -0.21 -5.35 20.72
C GLU A 74 -1.44 -6.10 21.29
N GLU A 75 -1.77 -5.89 22.56
CA GLU A 75 -3.02 -6.39 23.17
C GLU A 75 -4.26 -5.73 22.56
N GLU A 76 -4.22 -4.43 22.29
CA GLU A 76 -5.32 -3.70 21.64
C GLU A 76 -5.49 -4.15 20.17
N HIS A 77 -4.41 -4.41 19.45
CA HIS A 77 -4.45 -5.01 18.11
C HIS A 77 -4.92 -6.47 18.14
N ALA A 78 -4.50 -7.27 19.11
CA ALA A 78 -4.95 -8.64 19.26
C ALA A 78 -6.42 -8.73 19.69
N ALA A 79 -6.88 -7.83 20.57
CA ALA A 79 -8.29 -7.75 20.97
C ALA A 79 -9.19 -7.25 19.84
N VAL A 80 -8.72 -6.29 19.03
CA VAL A 80 -9.43 -5.81 17.83
C VAL A 80 -9.48 -6.91 16.78
N SER A 81 -8.43 -7.71 16.58
CA SER A 81 -8.47 -8.81 15.60
C SER A 81 -9.37 -9.98 16.06
N GLN A 82 -9.50 -10.26 17.35
CA GLN A 82 -10.40 -11.32 17.84
C GLN A 82 -11.88 -10.90 17.87
N ILE A 83 -12.17 -9.60 18.08
CA ILE A 83 -13.54 -9.07 18.02
C ILE A 83 -13.98 -8.89 16.55
N THR A 84 -13.03 -8.64 15.62
CA THR A 84 -13.35 -8.49 14.19
C THR A 84 -13.62 -9.82 13.51
N ASP A 85 -12.99 -10.93 13.87
CA ASP A 85 -13.20 -12.18 13.14
C ASP A 85 -14.62 -12.75 13.34
N ASP A 86 -15.16 -12.77 14.56
CA ASP A 86 -16.51 -13.29 14.84
C ASP A 86 -17.65 -12.34 14.48
N GLN A 87 -17.44 -11.02 14.56
CA GLN A 87 -18.43 -10.03 14.11
C GLN A 87 -18.31 -9.75 12.61
N TYR A 88 -17.09 -9.79 12.06
CA TYR A 88 -16.86 -9.61 10.62
C TYR A 88 -17.45 -10.76 9.81
N GLU A 89 -17.33 -12.02 10.24
CA GLU A 89 -17.99 -13.16 9.57
C GLU A 89 -19.52 -13.01 9.59
N LYS A 90 -20.11 -12.58 10.70
CA LYS A 90 -21.58 -12.39 10.79
C LYS A 90 -22.08 -11.15 10.05
N GLU A 91 -21.34 -10.04 10.06
CA GLU A 91 -21.70 -8.83 9.29
C GLU A 91 -21.37 -9.00 7.80
N VAL A 92 -20.31 -9.75 7.44
CA VAL A 92 -19.99 -10.09 6.05
C VAL A 92 -21.04 -11.03 5.47
N ASP A 93 -21.48 -12.06 6.21
CA ASP A 93 -22.55 -12.95 5.75
C ASP A 93 -23.93 -12.26 5.66
N GLN A 94 -24.24 -11.30 6.55
CA GLN A 94 -25.44 -10.49 6.43
C GLN A 94 -25.32 -9.44 5.31
N LYS A 95 -24.18 -8.75 5.18
CA LYS A 95 -23.93 -7.82 4.08
C LYS A 95 -23.79 -8.53 2.73
N MET A 96 -23.22 -9.73 2.66
CA MET A 96 -23.19 -10.52 1.42
C MET A 96 -24.61 -10.91 0.97
N LYS A 97 -25.56 -11.13 1.87
CA LYS A 97 -26.96 -11.39 1.52
C LYS A 97 -27.74 -10.13 1.13
N GLU A 98 -27.37 -8.96 1.65
CA GLU A 98 -28.03 -7.68 1.32
C GLU A 98 -27.36 -6.95 0.15
N THR A 99 -26.08 -7.23 -0.18
CA THR A 99 -25.32 -6.58 -1.26
C THR A 99 -25.35 -7.37 -2.57
N SER A 100 -26.14 -8.45 -2.65
CA SER A 100 -26.28 -9.21 -3.91
C SER A 100 -27.07 -8.47 -5.00
N ASP A 101 -27.60 -7.27 -4.73
CA ASP A 101 -28.49 -6.55 -5.66
C ASP A 101 -28.06 -5.10 -6.00
N SER A 102 -26.93 -4.60 -5.48
CA SER A 102 -26.46 -3.24 -5.81
C SER A 102 -24.99 -3.18 -6.22
N GLY A 103 -24.49 -4.23 -6.85
CA GLY A 103 -23.12 -4.35 -7.30
C GLY A 103 -23.00 -4.28 -8.83
N PHE A 104 -21.76 -4.36 -9.30
CA PHE A 104 -21.37 -4.39 -10.71
C PHE A 104 -22.24 -5.36 -11.55
N ASN A 105 -22.84 -4.85 -12.62
CA ASN A 105 -23.76 -5.58 -13.50
C ASN A 105 -23.04 -6.03 -14.78
N LEU A 106 -22.60 -7.28 -14.78
CA LEU A 106 -21.90 -7.88 -15.93
C LEU A 106 -22.77 -7.85 -17.20
N LYS A 107 -24.06 -8.16 -17.11
CA LYS A 107 -24.94 -8.15 -18.28
C LYS A 107 -25.02 -6.75 -18.91
N GLU A 108 -25.16 -5.72 -18.09
CA GLU A 108 -25.17 -4.32 -18.57
C GLU A 108 -23.83 -3.92 -19.20
N LEU A 109 -22.69 -4.39 -18.63
CA LEU A 109 -21.38 -4.19 -19.24
C LEU A 109 -21.32 -4.77 -20.63
N LEU A 110 -21.70 -6.04 -20.78
CA LEU A 110 -21.66 -6.75 -22.07
C LEU A 110 -22.65 -6.15 -23.08
N ASP A 111 -23.87 -5.81 -22.66
CA ASP A 111 -24.89 -5.19 -23.52
C ASP A 111 -24.43 -3.82 -24.02
N LYS A 112 -23.80 -3.00 -23.17
CA LYS A 112 -23.26 -1.69 -23.57
C LYS A 112 -21.99 -1.79 -24.42
N THR A 113 -21.14 -2.78 -24.17
CA THR A 113 -19.97 -3.03 -25.01
C THR A 113 -20.42 -3.51 -26.38
N GLY A 114 -21.37 -4.43 -26.44
CA GLY A 114 -21.94 -4.96 -27.68
C GLY A 114 -20.92 -5.73 -28.52
N LYS A 115 -21.34 -6.09 -29.74
CA LYS A 115 -20.45 -6.70 -30.73
C LYS A 115 -19.84 -5.62 -31.62
N ASN A 116 -18.54 -5.58 -31.66
CA ASN A 116 -17.77 -4.63 -32.46
C ASN A 116 -16.97 -5.36 -33.54
N SER A 117 -16.73 -4.68 -34.66
CA SER A 117 -16.00 -5.25 -35.79
C SER A 117 -14.49 -5.19 -35.66
N ASP A 118 -14.00 -4.30 -34.78
CA ASP A 118 -12.58 -4.07 -34.58
C ASP A 118 -12.24 -3.81 -33.12
N TRP A 119 -10.98 -4.03 -32.75
CA TRP A 119 -10.51 -3.93 -31.40
C TRP A 119 -10.54 -2.50 -30.81
N LYS A 120 -10.39 -1.48 -31.67
CA LYS A 120 -10.46 -0.09 -31.20
C LYS A 120 -11.87 0.25 -30.76
N SER A 121 -12.86 0.02 -31.61
CA SER A 121 -14.27 0.25 -31.29
C SER A 121 -14.74 -0.58 -30.11
N PHE A 122 -14.28 -1.83 -30.02
CA PHE A 122 -14.54 -2.71 -28.88
C PHE A 122 -13.96 -2.13 -27.59
N GLY A 123 -12.69 -1.73 -27.60
CA GLY A 123 -12.03 -1.16 -26.42
C GLY A 123 -12.66 0.15 -25.95
N ASP A 124 -12.99 1.04 -26.87
CA ASP A 124 -13.67 2.30 -26.57
C ASP A 124 -15.06 2.05 -25.92
N ALA A 125 -15.86 1.13 -26.49
CA ALA A 125 -17.16 0.76 -25.93
C ALA A 125 -17.05 0.09 -24.57
N LEU A 126 -16.07 -0.79 -24.38
CA LEU A 126 -15.80 -1.48 -23.13
C LEU A 126 -15.41 -0.50 -22.00
N LEU A 127 -14.46 0.40 -22.27
CA LEU A 127 -14.05 1.41 -21.30
C LEU A 127 -15.19 2.37 -20.95
N TYR A 128 -15.99 2.74 -21.94
CA TYR A 128 -17.19 3.54 -21.71
C TYR A 128 -18.20 2.79 -20.84
N ALA A 129 -18.42 1.50 -21.08
CA ALA A 129 -19.33 0.68 -20.29
C ALA A 129 -18.87 0.56 -18.82
N PHE A 130 -17.54 0.38 -18.58
CA PHE A 130 -16.96 0.42 -17.24
C PHE A 130 -17.17 1.78 -16.56
N SER A 131 -16.95 2.89 -17.27
CA SER A 131 -17.12 4.24 -16.71
C SER A 131 -18.57 4.57 -16.30
N LYS A 132 -19.55 3.78 -16.73
CA LYS A 132 -20.96 3.93 -16.31
C LYS A 132 -21.29 3.18 -15.03
N GLN A 133 -20.45 2.23 -14.64
CA GLN A 133 -20.69 1.37 -13.47
C GLN A 133 -19.69 1.63 -12.33
N MET A 134 -18.55 2.24 -12.62
CA MET A 134 -17.54 2.57 -11.62
C MET A 134 -16.85 3.89 -11.93
N ASP A 135 -16.18 4.44 -10.92
CA ASP A 135 -15.49 5.74 -11.00
C ASP A 135 -14.11 5.58 -11.69
N VAL A 136 -14.14 5.28 -13.00
CA VAL A 136 -12.92 5.10 -13.81
C VAL A 136 -12.22 6.43 -13.97
N ALA A 137 -11.03 6.55 -13.42
CA ALA A 137 -10.16 7.71 -13.57
C ALA A 137 -9.35 7.65 -14.87
N VAL A 138 -8.76 6.48 -15.17
CA VAL A 138 -8.06 6.17 -16.43
C VAL A 138 -8.34 4.71 -16.78
N GLY A 139 -8.50 4.43 -18.07
CA GLY A 139 -8.62 3.07 -18.59
C GLY A 139 -7.82 2.86 -19.86
N ILE A 140 -7.26 1.68 -20.03
CA ILE A 140 -6.52 1.27 -21.24
C ILE A 140 -6.93 -0.16 -21.59
N VAL A 141 -7.18 -0.40 -22.87
CA VAL A 141 -7.36 -1.75 -23.42
C VAL A 141 -6.19 -2.06 -24.33
N PHE A 142 -5.60 -3.21 -24.10
CA PHE A 142 -4.54 -3.77 -24.94
C PHE A 142 -5.05 -4.99 -25.71
N LYS A 143 -4.60 -5.14 -26.95
CA LYS A 143 -4.77 -6.34 -27.76
C LYS A 143 -3.45 -7.11 -27.77
N CYS A 144 -3.52 -8.43 -27.70
CA CYS A 144 -2.38 -9.31 -27.87
C CYS A 144 -2.21 -9.69 -29.35
N ASP A 145 -1.05 -9.40 -29.90
CA ASP A 145 -0.60 -9.86 -31.20
C ASP A 145 0.81 -10.48 -31.03
N ASP A 146 0.96 -11.76 -31.29
CA ASP A 146 2.24 -12.49 -31.20
C ASP A 146 2.97 -12.31 -29.86
N ASP A 147 2.26 -12.49 -28.74
CA ASP A 147 2.75 -12.30 -27.36
C ASP A 147 3.14 -10.85 -27.00
N GLU A 148 2.86 -9.88 -27.86
CA GLU A 148 3.03 -8.46 -27.59
C GLU A 148 1.67 -7.79 -27.41
N PHE A 149 1.52 -7.03 -26.34
CA PHE A 149 0.31 -6.31 -25.97
C PHE A 149 0.43 -4.85 -26.40
N ASN A 150 -0.39 -4.44 -27.35
CA ASN A 150 -0.43 -3.09 -27.88
C ASN A 150 -1.73 -2.40 -27.47
N SER A 151 -1.65 -1.13 -27.05
CA SER A 151 -2.84 -0.37 -26.67
C SER A 151 -3.71 -0.09 -27.89
N VAL A 152 -5.01 -0.41 -27.79
CA VAL A 152 -6.00 -0.20 -28.86
C VAL A 152 -7.03 0.85 -28.52
N ALA A 153 -7.31 1.07 -27.22
CA ALA A 153 -8.24 2.08 -26.74
C ALA A 153 -7.80 2.65 -25.41
N THR A 154 -8.16 3.90 -25.16
CA THR A 154 -7.88 4.60 -23.89
C THR A 154 -9.07 5.44 -23.45
N PHE A 155 -9.28 5.55 -22.14
CA PHE A 155 -10.27 6.41 -21.53
C PHE A 155 -9.57 7.38 -20.56
N ALA A 156 -9.80 8.67 -20.73
CA ALA A 156 -9.22 9.74 -19.92
C ALA A 156 -7.67 9.68 -19.78
N TYR A 157 -7.00 9.01 -20.69
CA TYR A 157 -5.55 8.93 -20.75
C TYR A 157 -4.99 10.20 -21.40
N TYR A 158 -4.40 11.06 -20.57
CA TYR A 158 -3.79 12.30 -21.02
C TYR A 158 -2.26 12.21 -20.99
N ASN A 159 -1.69 11.73 -22.09
CA ASN A 159 -0.25 11.76 -22.31
C ASN A 159 -0.01 12.06 -23.80
N ASN A 160 1.08 12.73 -24.12
CA ASN A 160 1.49 13.00 -25.51
C ASN A 160 1.96 11.73 -26.26
N GLU A 161 2.27 10.68 -25.53
CA GLU A 161 2.71 9.39 -26.05
C GLU A 161 1.62 8.33 -25.83
N SER A 162 1.50 7.37 -26.75
CA SER A 162 0.66 6.19 -26.58
C SER A 162 1.10 5.38 -25.36
N PRO A 163 0.18 4.65 -24.68
CA PRO A 163 0.56 3.72 -23.64
C PRO A 163 1.62 2.75 -24.14
N ARG A 164 2.62 2.46 -23.29
CA ARG A 164 3.74 1.59 -23.65
C ARG A 164 3.25 0.17 -23.90
N SER A 165 3.66 -0.44 -25.01
CA SER A 165 3.50 -1.87 -25.26
C SER A 165 4.37 -2.70 -24.32
N PHE A 166 3.99 -3.95 -24.11
CA PHE A 166 4.73 -4.90 -23.27
C PHE A 166 4.56 -6.32 -23.79
N LYS A 167 5.47 -7.21 -23.43
CA LYS A 167 5.42 -8.63 -23.80
C LYS A 167 4.80 -9.48 -22.70
N LEU A 168 4.35 -10.66 -23.07
CA LEU A 168 3.87 -11.67 -22.15
C LEU A 168 4.93 -11.96 -21.06
N GLY A 169 4.58 -11.76 -19.78
CA GLY A 169 5.48 -11.90 -18.63
C GLY A 169 6.34 -10.66 -18.34
N GLU A 170 6.25 -9.59 -19.12
CA GLU A 170 6.98 -8.34 -18.88
C GLU A 170 6.21 -7.39 -17.97
N GLY A 171 6.81 -7.01 -16.84
CA GLY A 171 6.19 -6.13 -15.87
C GLY A 171 4.96 -6.73 -15.19
N LEU A 172 4.14 -5.91 -14.55
CA LEU A 172 2.92 -6.38 -13.87
C LEU A 172 1.87 -6.85 -14.87
N SER A 173 1.63 -6.08 -15.91
CA SER A 173 0.59 -6.36 -16.90
C SER A 173 0.91 -7.60 -17.73
N GLY A 174 2.17 -7.77 -18.15
CA GLY A 174 2.62 -8.99 -18.83
C GLY A 174 2.56 -10.21 -17.92
N GLN A 175 2.82 -10.06 -16.61
CA GLN A 175 2.70 -11.16 -15.66
C GLN A 175 1.23 -11.58 -15.47
N VAL A 176 0.31 -10.61 -15.33
CA VAL A 176 -1.14 -10.87 -15.27
C VAL A 176 -1.63 -11.61 -16.49
N ALA A 177 -1.19 -11.18 -17.69
CA ALA A 177 -1.52 -11.86 -18.94
C ALA A 177 -1.00 -13.30 -18.98
N LYS A 178 0.24 -13.54 -18.51
CA LYS A 178 0.87 -14.87 -18.44
C LYS A 178 0.17 -15.77 -17.43
N ASP A 179 -0.14 -15.25 -16.25
CA ASP A 179 -0.79 -16.01 -15.17
C ASP A 179 -2.30 -16.20 -15.42
N ARG A 180 -2.85 -15.41 -16.36
CA ARG A 180 -4.29 -15.41 -16.68
C ARG A 180 -5.19 -15.16 -15.46
N LYS A 181 -4.67 -14.40 -14.50
CA LYS A 181 -5.35 -14.05 -13.24
C LYS A 181 -5.38 -12.54 -13.06
N PRO A 182 -6.56 -11.97 -12.80
CA PRO A 182 -6.69 -10.55 -12.49
C PRO A 182 -5.86 -10.15 -11.26
N MET A 183 -5.37 -8.92 -11.26
CA MET A 183 -4.63 -8.34 -10.15
C MET A 183 -5.26 -7.01 -9.74
N PHE A 184 -5.41 -6.83 -8.44
CA PHE A 184 -5.85 -5.58 -7.83
C PHE A 184 -4.73 -5.02 -6.96
N LEU A 185 -4.44 -3.75 -7.15
CA LEU A 185 -3.50 -2.99 -6.35
C LEU A 185 -4.26 -1.84 -5.70
N ASN A 186 -4.37 -1.86 -4.39
CA ASN A 186 -4.96 -0.79 -3.59
C ASN A 186 -3.84 -0.04 -2.87
N ASP A 187 -4.08 1.23 -2.57
CA ASP A 187 -3.15 2.09 -1.84
C ASP A 187 -1.75 2.14 -2.50
N LEU A 188 -1.72 2.36 -3.81
CA LEU A 188 -0.46 2.54 -4.55
C LEU A 188 0.39 3.63 -3.88
N PRO A 189 1.73 3.47 -3.82
CA PRO A 189 2.61 4.50 -3.28
C PRO A 189 2.38 5.84 -3.97
N SER A 190 2.44 6.93 -3.20
CA SER A 190 2.29 8.31 -3.71
C SER A 190 3.14 8.53 -4.96
N LYS A 191 2.55 9.15 -5.98
CA LYS A 191 3.14 9.43 -7.30
C LYS A 191 3.36 8.21 -8.20
N SER A 192 2.85 7.03 -7.85
CA SER A 192 2.95 5.85 -8.72
C SER A 192 2.12 6.01 -9.98
N LEU A 193 0.93 6.63 -9.87
CA LEU A 193 0.06 6.91 -11.00
C LEU A 193 -0.54 8.31 -10.85
N MET A 194 -0.16 9.22 -11.76
CA MET A 194 -0.57 10.62 -11.75
C MET A 194 -1.42 10.91 -12.98
N ILE A 195 -2.57 11.56 -12.76
CA ILE A 195 -3.38 12.12 -13.84
C ILE A 195 -3.13 13.63 -13.90
N VAL A 196 -2.80 14.12 -15.07
CA VAL A 196 -2.58 15.54 -15.32
C VAL A 196 -3.79 16.09 -16.09
N SER A 197 -4.35 17.20 -15.62
CA SER A 197 -5.42 17.91 -16.29
C SER A 197 -5.13 19.41 -16.33
N GLY A 198 -5.94 20.18 -17.07
CA GLY A 198 -5.86 21.63 -17.05
C GLY A 198 -6.13 22.27 -15.68
N LEU A 199 -6.70 21.52 -14.73
CA LEU A 199 -6.98 21.97 -13.37
C LEU A 199 -5.88 21.56 -12.37
N GLY A 200 -4.89 20.76 -12.79
CA GLY A 200 -3.80 20.31 -11.93
C GLY A 200 -3.47 18.82 -12.08
N GLN A 201 -2.81 18.30 -11.07
CA GLN A 201 -2.41 16.88 -11.00
C GLN A 201 -3.15 16.22 -9.84
N ILE A 202 -3.63 14.97 -10.05
CA ILE A 202 -4.29 14.16 -9.03
C ILE A 202 -3.69 12.76 -9.03
N GLU A 203 -3.48 12.21 -7.84
CA GLU A 203 -3.00 10.84 -7.66
C GLU A 203 -4.16 9.86 -7.75
N VAL A 204 -3.91 8.72 -8.39
CA VAL A 204 -4.81 7.57 -8.45
C VAL A 204 -4.19 6.44 -7.66
N ASN A 205 -4.95 5.87 -6.73
CA ASN A 205 -4.39 4.97 -5.73
C ASN A 205 -4.79 3.51 -5.94
N ASN A 206 -5.72 3.24 -6.85
CA ASN A 206 -6.20 1.88 -7.08
C ASN A 206 -6.07 1.52 -8.55
N LEU A 207 -5.57 0.32 -8.84
CA LEU A 207 -5.38 -0.20 -10.19
C LEU A 207 -5.88 -1.65 -10.25
N ALA A 208 -6.73 -1.93 -11.23
CA ALA A 208 -7.09 -3.29 -11.63
C ALA A 208 -6.43 -3.61 -12.97
N ILE A 209 -5.81 -4.77 -13.06
CA ILE A 209 -5.22 -5.33 -14.28
C ILE A 209 -5.98 -6.63 -14.55
N ILE A 210 -6.72 -6.68 -15.67
CA ILE A 210 -7.68 -7.73 -15.96
C ILE A 210 -7.34 -8.35 -17.31
N PRO A 211 -6.98 -9.64 -17.38
CA PRO A 211 -6.75 -10.29 -18.67
C PRO A 211 -8.09 -10.51 -19.38
N ILE A 212 -8.13 -10.34 -20.68
CA ILE A 212 -9.25 -10.71 -21.52
C ILE A 212 -8.99 -12.14 -22.02
N LEU A 213 -9.76 -13.10 -21.48
CA LEU A 213 -9.52 -14.52 -21.72
C LEU A 213 -10.46 -15.10 -22.79
N LYS A 214 -9.90 -15.74 -23.81
CA LYS A 214 -10.64 -16.48 -24.83
C LYS A 214 -9.96 -17.82 -25.04
N ASP A 215 -10.71 -18.90 -24.91
CA ASP A 215 -10.18 -20.27 -25.05
C ASP A 215 -8.93 -20.49 -24.16
N ASP A 216 -9.00 -20.02 -22.93
CA ASP A 216 -7.94 -20.08 -21.91
C ASP A 216 -6.65 -19.31 -22.28
N ASN A 217 -6.68 -18.44 -23.28
CA ASN A 217 -5.57 -17.58 -23.67
C ASN A 217 -5.87 -16.10 -23.41
N ALA A 218 -4.86 -15.34 -22.99
CA ALA A 218 -4.99 -13.90 -22.86
C ALA A 218 -4.89 -13.24 -24.24
N VAL A 219 -6.04 -12.92 -24.84
CA VAL A 219 -6.13 -12.25 -26.16
C VAL A 219 -6.06 -10.72 -26.03
N GLY A 220 -6.11 -10.21 -24.85
CA GLY A 220 -6.00 -8.79 -24.53
C GLY A 220 -5.86 -8.58 -23.03
N LEU A 221 -5.81 -7.32 -22.62
CA LEU A 221 -5.70 -6.92 -21.23
C LEU A 221 -6.37 -5.56 -21.02
N ILE A 222 -6.96 -5.37 -19.85
CA ILE A 222 -7.58 -4.12 -19.44
C ILE A 222 -6.83 -3.61 -18.20
N GLU A 223 -6.44 -2.35 -18.21
CA GLU A 223 -6.01 -1.61 -17.04
C GLU A 223 -7.04 -0.56 -16.68
N ILE A 224 -7.52 -0.56 -15.44
CA ILE A 224 -8.48 0.43 -14.92
C ILE A 224 -7.92 1.00 -13.64
N ALA A 225 -7.73 2.31 -13.60
CA ALA A 225 -7.37 3.03 -12.41
C ALA A 225 -8.58 3.81 -11.87
N THR A 226 -8.75 3.82 -10.53
CA THR A 226 -9.87 4.48 -9.85
C THR A 226 -9.39 5.30 -8.66
N PHE A 227 -10.15 6.35 -8.30
CA PHE A 227 -9.88 7.14 -7.09
C PHE A 227 -10.35 6.40 -5.84
N LYS A 228 -11.38 5.58 -5.94
CA LYS A 228 -11.93 4.78 -4.84
C LYS A 228 -11.54 3.32 -4.98
N PRO A 229 -11.42 2.58 -3.88
CA PRO A 229 -11.24 1.13 -3.92
C PRO A 229 -12.33 0.44 -4.75
N PHE A 230 -11.98 -0.68 -5.38
CA PHE A 230 -12.93 -1.49 -6.14
C PHE A 230 -13.95 -2.14 -5.19
N GLU A 231 -15.23 -2.10 -5.58
CA GLU A 231 -16.31 -2.72 -4.80
C GLU A 231 -16.21 -4.25 -4.82
N ASN A 232 -16.58 -4.89 -3.71
CA ASN A 232 -16.54 -6.35 -3.58
C ASN A 232 -17.37 -7.06 -4.66
N GLY A 233 -18.51 -6.47 -5.08
CA GLY A 233 -19.34 -7.01 -6.14
C GLY A 233 -18.62 -7.14 -7.49
N PHE A 234 -17.73 -6.20 -7.80
CA PHE A 234 -16.84 -6.27 -8.97
C PHE A 234 -15.72 -7.27 -8.78
N VAL A 235 -15.00 -7.18 -7.64
CA VAL A 235 -13.84 -8.05 -7.33
C VAL A 235 -14.24 -9.53 -7.35
N ASN A 236 -15.36 -9.89 -6.74
CA ASN A 236 -15.83 -11.28 -6.65
C ASN A 236 -16.29 -11.88 -8.01
N LYS A 237 -16.61 -11.03 -8.99
CA LYS A 237 -17.03 -11.47 -10.34
C LYS A 237 -15.94 -11.32 -11.40
N ILE A 238 -14.74 -10.94 -11.01
CA ILE A 238 -13.71 -10.52 -11.97
C ILE A 238 -13.29 -11.63 -12.94
N ASP A 239 -13.23 -12.87 -12.49
CA ASP A 239 -12.89 -14.02 -13.34
C ASP A 239 -14.03 -14.29 -14.36
N GLU A 240 -15.29 -14.15 -13.94
CA GLU A 240 -16.45 -14.23 -14.83
C GLU A 240 -16.44 -13.09 -15.86
N ILE A 241 -16.12 -11.86 -15.41
CA ILE A 241 -15.97 -10.67 -16.27
C ILE A 241 -14.89 -10.89 -17.32
N SER A 242 -13.71 -11.37 -16.92
CA SER A 242 -12.55 -11.65 -17.77
C SER A 242 -12.93 -12.60 -18.92
N ASN A 243 -13.59 -13.72 -18.62
CA ASN A 243 -14.02 -14.71 -19.58
C ASN A 243 -15.18 -14.20 -20.48
N ALA A 244 -16.15 -13.53 -19.87
CA ALA A 244 -17.31 -13.02 -20.61
C ALA A 244 -16.92 -11.94 -21.64
N ILE A 245 -15.99 -11.06 -21.30
CA ILE A 245 -15.43 -10.05 -22.21
C ILE A 245 -14.70 -10.76 -23.37
N GLY A 246 -13.91 -11.79 -23.08
CA GLY A 246 -13.22 -12.58 -24.13
C GLY A 246 -14.20 -13.20 -25.14
N GLY A 247 -15.39 -13.59 -24.70
CA GLY A 247 -16.45 -14.14 -25.56
C GLY A 247 -17.03 -13.17 -26.60
N ILE A 248 -16.88 -11.87 -26.39
CA ILE A 248 -17.40 -10.80 -27.27
C ILE A 248 -16.30 -10.02 -28.00
N THR A 249 -15.03 -10.42 -27.86
CA THR A 249 -13.90 -9.79 -28.61
C THR A 249 -14.06 -9.93 -30.11
N PRO A 250 -13.64 -8.95 -30.90
CA PRO A 250 -13.51 -9.08 -32.34
C PRO A 250 -12.61 -10.25 -32.74
N GLN A 251 -12.83 -10.77 -33.97
CA GLN A 251 -11.99 -11.82 -34.57
C GLN A 251 -10.68 -11.23 -35.07
#